data_d886bf702f3d3aec3e61d094c96e9085
#
_entry.id   d886bf702f3d3aec3e61d094c96e9085
#
_cell.length_a   1.000
_cell.length_b   1.000
_cell.length_c   1.000
_cell.angle_alpha   90.00
_cell.angle_beta   90.00
_cell.angle_gamma   90.00
#
_symmetry.space_group_name_H-M   'P 1'
#
loop_
_entity.id
_entity.type
_entity.pdbx_description
1 polymer ?
#
loop_
_entity_poly.entity_id
_entity_poly.type
_entity_poly.pdbx_seq_one_letter_code
_entity_poly.pdbx_strand_id
1 'polypeptide(L)'
;TVKVTGGQTRQESCDVAYAVAHSELVTTAFFASDANWGRILAAVGYAGIDDLDTEQVDVYLDEVMICQNGGVAPSYTEEAGKKVMSRAEITIHIDLARGDASDTVYTCDLS
;
A
#
# COMPACT_ATOMS: atom_id res chain seq x y z
N THR A 1 9.06 2.13 -3.92
CA THR A 1 9.30 1.33 -2.70
C THR A 1 7.97 0.95 -2.06
N VAL A 2 7.81 -0.33 -1.77
CA VAL A 2 6.64 -0.84 -1.05
C VAL A 2 7.13 -1.43 0.27
N LYS A 3 6.67 -0.85 1.39
CA LYS A 3 7.00 -1.29 2.73
C LYS A 3 5.76 -1.87 3.39
N VAL A 4 5.86 -3.09 3.91
CA VAL A 4 4.77 -3.75 4.63
C VAL A 4 5.18 -3.99 6.06
N THR A 5 4.34 -3.56 7.00
CA THR A 5 4.51 -3.78 8.44
C THR A 5 3.30 -4.52 8.99
N GLY A 6 3.40 -5.00 10.21
CA GLY A 6 2.29 -5.64 10.88
C GLY A 6 1.93 -7.02 10.36
N GLY A 7 2.81 -7.69 9.62
CA GLY A 7 2.59 -9.06 9.18
C GLY A 7 2.81 -10.06 10.32
N GLN A 8 2.21 -11.25 10.20
CA GLN A 8 2.44 -12.34 11.16
C GLN A 8 3.83 -12.95 10.99
N THR A 9 4.32 -12.99 9.74
CA THR A 9 5.65 -13.48 9.40
C THR A 9 6.29 -12.53 8.39
N ARG A 10 7.62 -12.59 8.27
CA ARG A 10 8.35 -11.85 7.26
C ARG A 10 7.92 -12.27 5.86
N GLN A 11 7.69 -13.57 5.64
CA GLN A 11 7.24 -14.09 4.35
C GLN A 11 5.89 -13.51 3.96
N GLU A 12 4.95 -13.41 4.89
CA GLU A 12 3.65 -12.80 4.63
C GLU A 12 3.81 -11.33 4.22
N SER A 13 4.64 -10.58 4.94
CA SER A 13 4.91 -9.18 4.61
C SER A 13 5.57 -9.05 3.24
N CYS A 14 6.50 -9.93 2.90
CA CYS A 14 7.14 -9.98 1.59
C CYS A 14 6.14 -10.26 0.48
N ASP A 15 5.26 -11.24 0.66
CA ASP A 15 4.25 -11.61 -0.33
C ASP A 15 3.30 -10.46 -0.63
N VAL A 16 2.88 -9.74 0.40
CA VAL A 16 2.03 -8.56 0.23
C VAL A 16 2.77 -7.44 -0.50
N ALA A 17 4.00 -7.15 -0.09
CA ALA A 17 4.81 -6.12 -0.72
C ALA A 17 5.05 -6.43 -2.21
N TYR A 18 5.34 -7.69 -2.52
CA TYR A 18 5.56 -8.15 -3.88
C TYR A 18 4.29 -8.02 -4.72
N ALA A 19 3.14 -8.44 -4.19
CA ALA A 19 1.86 -8.35 -4.90
C ALA A 19 1.51 -6.91 -5.26
N VAL A 20 1.74 -5.97 -4.34
CA VAL A 20 1.49 -4.54 -4.59
C VAL A 20 2.49 -3.99 -5.61
N ALA A 21 3.78 -4.30 -5.44
CA ALA A 21 4.83 -3.81 -6.34
C ALA A 21 4.65 -4.29 -7.79
N HIS A 22 4.05 -5.45 -8.01
CA HIS A 22 3.84 -6.03 -9.34
C HIS A 22 2.40 -5.91 -9.85
N SER A 23 1.55 -5.17 -9.17
CA SER A 23 0.17 -4.95 -9.60
C SER A 23 0.11 -3.97 -10.78
N GLU A 24 -0.46 -4.41 -11.90
CA GLU A 24 -0.68 -3.54 -13.05
C GLU A 24 -1.65 -2.40 -12.72
N LEU A 25 -2.67 -2.67 -11.92
CA LEU A 25 -3.65 -1.66 -11.52
C LEU A 25 -3.02 -0.57 -10.65
N VAL A 26 -2.12 -0.96 -9.74
CA VAL A 26 -1.40 0.00 -8.91
C VAL A 26 -0.44 0.82 -9.77
N THR A 27 0.33 0.16 -10.63
CA THR A 27 1.27 0.83 -11.54
C THR A 27 0.55 1.84 -12.43
N THR A 28 -0.59 1.45 -13.01
CA THR A 28 -1.40 2.33 -13.86
C THR A 28 -1.89 3.55 -13.09
N ALA A 29 -2.34 3.37 -11.85
CA ALA A 29 -2.77 4.48 -11.02
C ALA A 29 -1.63 5.45 -10.76
N PHE A 30 -0.42 4.95 -10.49
CA PHE A 30 0.75 5.79 -10.25
C PHE A 30 1.17 6.57 -11.50
N PHE A 31 1.10 5.96 -12.67
CA PHE A 31 1.35 6.68 -13.92
C PHE A 31 0.33 7.80 -14.16
N ALA A 32 -0.90 7.61 -13.72
CA ALA A 32 -1.94 8.64 -13.79
C ALA A 32 -1.88 9.65 -12.64
N SER A 33 -0.90 9.54 -11.76
CA SER A 33 -0.78 10.34 -10.52
C SER A 33 -2.03 10.24 -9.65
N ASP A 34 -2.63 9.06 -9.61
CA ASP A 34 -3.85 8.76 -8.87
C ASP A 34 -3.51 8.02 -7.57
N ALA A 35 -3.75 8.65 -6.43
CA ALA A 35 -3.57 8.05 -5.11
C ALA A 35 -4.72 7.09 -4.80
N ASN A 36 -4.81 6.00 -5.56
CA ASN A 36 -5.94 5.09 -5.54
C ASN A 36 -5.79 4.02 -4.46
N TRP A 37 -6.31 4.30 -3.27
CA TRP A 37 -6.27 3.36 -2.15
C TRP A 37 -7.00 2.05 -2.45
N GLY A 38 -8.06 2.09 -3.24
CA GLY A 38 -8.84 0.90 -3.59
C GLY A 38 -8.03 -0.10 -4.40
N ARG A 39 -7.22 0.37 -5.35
CA ARG A 39 -6.36 -0.50 -6.16
C ARG A 39 -5.23 -1.10 -5.33
N ILE A 40 -4.67 -0.32 -4.41
CA ILE A 40 -3.64 -0.82 -3.50
C ILE A 40 -4.23 -1.90 -2.59
N LEU A 41 -5.40 -1.65 -2.02
CA LEU A 41 -6.08 -2.61 -1.15
C LEU A 41 -6.44 -3.90 -1.90
N ALA A 42 -6.90 -3.79 -3.15
CA ALA A 42 -7.19 -4.94 -4.00
C ALA A 42 -5.92 -5.78 -4.23
N ALA A 43 -4.78 -5.13 -4.49
CA ALA A 43 -3.51 -5.84 -4.66
C ALA A 43 -3.10 -6.58 -3.38
N VAL A 44 -3.32 -5.99 -2.22
CA VAL A 44 -3.10 -6.66 -0.93
C VAL A 44 -3.96 -7.92 -0.83
N GLY A 45 -5.22 -7.85 -1.24
CA GLY A 45 -6.13 -9.00 -1.24
C GLY A 45 -5.68 -10.13 -2.17
N TYR A 46 -4.96 -9.81 -3.24
CA TYR A 46 -4.45 -10.81 -4.19
C TYR A 46 -3.13 -11.47 -3.76
N ALA A 47 -2.57 -11.10 -2.61
CA ALA A 47 -1.30 -11.67 -2.16
C ALA A 47 -1.38 -13.15 -1.77
N GLY A 48 -2.59 -13.70 -1.69
CA GLY A 48 -2.79 -15.12 -1.40
C GLY A 48 -2.61 -15.47 0.08
N ILE A 49 -2.79 -14.51 0.96
CA ILE A 49 -2.68 -14.73 2.40
C ILE A 49 -4.04 -15.15 2.95
N ASP A 50 -4.11 -16.36 3.50
CA ASP A 50 -5.31 -16.84 4.18
C ASP A 50 -5.56 -15.99 5.44
N ASP A 51 -6.81 -15.80 5.78
CA ASP A 51 -7.24 -15.04 6.97
C ASP A 51 -6.85 -13.56 6.94
N LEU A 52 -6.40 -13.02 5.81
CA LEU A 52 -6.12 -11.59 5.71
C LEU A 52 -7.43 -10.81 5.64
N ASP A 53 -7.64 -9.96 6.64
CA ASP A 53 -8.80 -9.09 6.70
C ASP A 53 -8.42 -7.70 6.21
N THR A 54 -8.83 -7.36 4.99
CA THR A 54 -8.53 -6.05 4.41
C THR A 54 -9.21 -4.90 5.17
N GLU A 55 -10.23 -5.18 5.97
CA GLU A 55 -10.88 -4.17 6.81
C GLU A 55 -10.01 -3.71 8.00
N GLN A 56 -8.87 -4.37 8.21
CA GLN A 56 -7.89 -3.97 9.24
C GLN A 56 -6.67 -3.28 8.63
N VAL A 57 -6.59 -3.14 7.31
CA VAL A 57 -5.40 -2.65 6.63
C VAL A 57 -5.40 -1.13 6.54
N ASP A 58 -4.26 -0.53 6.92
CA ASP A 58 -4.00 0.89 6.73
C ASP A 58 -2.97 1.06 5.60
N VAL A 59 -3.12 2.11 4.81
CA VAL A 59 -2.20 2.42 3.72
C VAL A 59 -1.79 3.89 3.79
N TYR A 60 -0.48 4.10 3.64
CA TYR A 60 0.12 5.44 3.59
C TYR A 60 0.90 5.61 2.30
N LEU A 61 0.89 6.82 1.76
CA LEU A 61 1.86 7.26 0.75
C LEU A 61 2.78 8.24 1.45
N ASP A 62 4.02 7.83 1.73
CA ASP A 62 4.94 8.53 2.62
C ASP A 62 4.24 8.83 3.97
N GLU A 63 4.11 10.09 4.37
CA GLU A 63 3.43 10.48 5.61
C GLU A 63 1.92 10.66 5.48
N VAL A 64 1.39 10.52 4.26
CA VAL A 64 -0.04 10.75 3.99
C VAL A 64 -0.83 9.45 4.11
N MET A 65 -1.70 9.37 5.11
CA MET A 65 -2.59 8.23 5.27
C MET A 65 -3.74 8.32 4.25
N ILE A 66 -3.85 7.33 3.36
CA ILE A 66 -4.90 7.32 2.34
C ILE A 66 -5.99 6.29 2.62
N CYS A 67 -5.67 5.24 3.38
CA CYS A 67 -6.60 4.19 3.74
C CYS A 67 -6.49 3.89 5.22
N GLN A 68 -7.62 3.80 5.91
CA GLN A 68 -7.68 3.43 7.31
C GLN A 68 -8.77 2.36 7.49
N ASN A 69 -8.41 1.25 8.10
CA ASN A 69 -9.34 0.14 8.34
C ASN A 69 -10.10 -0.27 7.07
N GLY A 70 -9.38 -0.38 5.96
CA GLY A 70 -9.93 -0.86 4.69
C GLY A 70 -10.80 0.13 3.93
N GLY A 71 -10.88 1.37 4.37
CA GLY A 71 -11.65 2.43 3.71
C GLY A 71 -10.86 3.71 3.58
N VAL A 72 -11.45 4.73 2.95
CA VAL A 72 -10.77 6.02 2.83
C VAL A 72 -10.46 6.58 4.22
N ALA A 73 -9.22 7.07 4.41
CA ALA A 73 -8.82 7.64 5.69
C ALA A 73 -9.60 8.94 5.95
N PRO A 74 -10.15 9.14 7.17
CA PRO A 74 -10.89 10.37 7.48
C PRO A 74 -10.06 11.65 7.31
N SER A 75 -8.75 11.55 7.49
CA SER A 75 -7.82 12.69 7.33
C SER A 75 -7.39 12.92 5.89
N TYR A 76 -7.76 12.02 4.96
CA TYR A 76 -7.34 12.12 3.58
C TYR A 76 -8.09 13.24 2.84
N THR A 77 -7.34 14.01 2.05
CA THR A 77 -7.90 15.01 1.15
C THR A 77 -7.31 14.81 -0.25
N GLU A 78 -8.05 15.18 -1.29
CA GLU A 78 -7.53 15.11 -2.66
C GLU A 78 -6.30 15.99 -2.86
N GLU A 79 -6.25 17.12 -2.17
CA GLU A 79 -5.10 18.01 -2.22
C GLU A 79 -3.85 17.35 -1.67
N ALA A 80 -3.95 16.68 -0.53
CA ALA A 80 -2.83 15.93 0.04
C ALA A 80 -2.39 14.79 -0.87
N GLY A 81 -3.34 14.09 -1.50
CA GLY A 81 -3.05 13.03 -2.46
C GLY A 81 -2.30 13.54 -3.68
N LYS A 82 -2.75 14.65 -4.26
CA LYS A 82 -2.08 15.26 -5.42
C LYS A 82 -0.66 15.72 -5.05
N LYS A 83 -0.50 16.29 -3.87
CA LYS A 83 0.80 16.77 -3.41
C LYS A 83 1.80 15.62 -3.25
N VAL A 84 1.41 14.53 -2.61
CA VAL A 84 2.30 13.38 -2.42
C VAL A 84 2.60 12.70 -3.76
N MET A 85 1.62 12.58 -4.65
CA MET A 85 1.80 11.97 -5.96
C MET A 85 2.68 12.78 -6.90
N SER A 86 2.94 14.05 -6.60
CA SER A 86 3.86 14.88 -7.39
C SER A 86 5.33 14.63 -7.07
N ARG A 87 5.62 13.85 -6.04
CA ARG A 87 7.00 13.54 -5.63
C ARG A 87 7.66 12.58 -6.61
N ALA A 88 8.98 12.71 -6.77
CA ALA A 88 9.76 11.81 -7.64
C ALA A 88 9.85 10.40 -7.06
N GLU A 89 9.90 10.28 -5.75
CA GLU A 89 9.97 8.99 -5.05
C GLU A 89 8.87 8.93 -4.00
N ILE A 90 8.12 7.83 -4.01
CA ILE A 90 7.01 7.62 -3.08
C ILE A 90 7.14 6.22 -2.47
N THR A 91 7.02 6.14 -1.16
CA THR A 91 6.94 4.87 -0.45
C THR A 91 5.48 4.54 -0.16
N ILE A 92 5.01 3.39 -0.65
CA ILE A 92 3.73 2.83 -0.25
C ILE A 92 3.97 2.05 1.03
N HIS A 93 3.37 2.48 2.12
CA HIS A 93 3.46 1.79 3.41
C HIS A 93 2.12 1.15 3.74
N ILE A 94 2.13 -0.16 3.91
CA ILE A 94 0.94 -0.95 4.21
C ILE A 94 1.12 -1.58 5.60
N ASP A 95 0.17 -1.32 6.49
CA ASP A 95 0.15 -1.91 7.82
C ASP A 95 -0.98 -2.94 7.86
N LEU A 96 -0.61 -4.20 8.05
CA LEU A 96 -1.56 -5.32 8.05
C LEU A 96 -2.25 -5.52 9.40
N ALA A 97 -1.71 -4.97 10.48
CA ALA A 97 -2.25 -5.10 11.84
C ALA A 97 -2.40 -6.55 12.31
N ARG A 98 -1.49 -7.44 11.90
CA ARG A 98 -1.54 -8.88 12.21
C ARG A 98 -0.41 -9.34 13.11
N GLY A 99 0.62 -8.54 13.31
CA GLY A 99 1.80 -8.92 14.09
C GLY A 99 2.90 -7.87 14.00
N ASP A 100 4.16 -8.29 14.19
CA ASP A 100 5.30 -7.39 14.27
C ASP A 100 6.30 -7.58 13.11
N ALA A 101 6.01 -8.47 12.17
CA ALA A 101 6.93 -8.72 11.06
C ALA A 101 6.79 -7.64 9.98
N SER A 102 7.88 -7.39 9.28
CA SER A 102 7.91 -6.40 8.19
C SER A 102 8.85 -6.84 7.08
N ASP A 103 8.63 -6.31 5.88
CA ASP A 103 9.55 -6.44 4.77
C ASP A 103 9.36 -5.27 3.81
N THR A 104 10.34 -5.05 2.94
CA THR A 104 10.33 -3.95 1.98
C THR A 104 10.76 -4.47 0.61
N VAL A 105 10.01 -4.11 -0.42
CA VAL A 105 10.36 -4.37 -1.81
C VAL A 105 10.69 -3.04 -2.48
N TYR A 106 11.87 -2.96 -3.09
CA TYR A 106 12.31 -1.79 -3.82
C TYR A 106 11.97 -1.98 -5.30
N THR A 107 11.34 -0.97 -5.89
CA THR A 107 11.00 -1.00 -7.31
C THR A 107 11.19 0.38 -7.90
N CYS A 108 11.73 0.42 -9.12
CA CYS A 108 11.87 1.66 -9.89
C CYS A 108 10.63 1.96 -10.73
N ASP A 109 9.73 0.99 -10.88
CA ASP A 109 8.65 1.06 -11.87
C ASP A 109 7.41 1.79 -11.38
N LEU A 110 7.34 2.09 -10.08
CA LEU A 110 6.22 2.81 -9.49
C LEU A 110 6.42 4.32 -9.45
N SER A 111 7.57 4.80 -9.82
CA SER A 111 7.89 6.22 -9.80
C SER A 111 7.68 6.87 -11.16
#